data_a8bbd52d13c149c69a58d30bd4a3a686
#
_entry.id   a8bbd52d13c149c69a58d30bd4a3a686
#
_cell.length_a   1.000
_cell.length_b   1.000
_cell.length_c   1.000
_cell.angle_alpha   90.00
_cell.angle_beta   90.00
_cell.angle_gamma   90.00
#
_symmetry.space_group_name_H-M   'P 1'
#
loop_
_entity.id
_entity.type
_entity.pdbx_description
1 polymer ?
#
loop_
_entity_poly.entity_id
_entity_poly.type
_entity_poly.pdbx_seq_one_letter_code
_entity_poly.pdbx_strand_id
1 'polypeptide(L)'
;MDYGIIITTLSTLVMLLIGWQIYTFIQWEKEVDRKLEKRMKLFMDNYRKDQMEVDKIHTLKNRLLLVDLLGLMYLKFYHSRDSRFTILSIVYFANDIIDNKDRERVKQVQNMLQSIVDHLPEFLPFNNAEIIERLETSIKSLCQLDDSGFQCLDLVRQIKERSQQ
;
A
#
# COMPACT_ATOMS: atom_id res chain seq x y z
N MET A 1 86.60 -7.64 -17.63
CA MET A 1 85.21 -7.33 -17.25
C MET A 1 84.67 -8.57 -16.56
N ASP A 2 84.25 -8.43 -15.28
CA ASP A 2 83.76 -9.55 -14.48
C ASP A 2 82.33 -9.91 -14.90
N TYR A 3 82.18 -10.95 -15.70
CA TYR A 3 80.93 -11.48 -16.16
C TYR A 3 79.99 -11.82 -14.99
N GLY A 4 80.50 -12.13 -13.81
CA GLY A 4 79.78 -12.41 -12.59
C GLY A 4 78.97 -11.20 -12.07
N ILE A 5 79.58 -9.99 -12.16
CA ILE A 5 78.88 -8.78 -11.73
C ILE A 5 77.73 -8.41 -12.66
N ILE A 6 77.92 -8.65 -13.98
CA ILE A 6 76.85 -8.35 -14.97
C ILE A 6 75.67 -9.30 -14.78
N ILE A 7 75.92 -10.60 -14.55
CA ILE A 7 74.87 -11.60 -14.34
C ILE A 7 74.09 -11.30 -13.03
N THR A 8 74.76 -10.96 -11.94
CA THR A 8 74.09 -10.61 -10.66
C THR A 8 73.28 -9.36 -10.76
N THR A 9 73.80 -8.30 -11.42
CA THR A 9 72.97 -7.06 -11.60
C THR A 9 71.81 -7.31 -12.51
N LEU A 10 71.90 -8.07 -13.58
CA LEU A 10 70.80 -8.37 -14.46
C LEU A 10 69.73 -9.23 -13.75
N SER A 11 70.15 -10.24 -12.98
CA SER A 11 69.23 -11.06 -12.17
C SER A 11 68.45 -10.24 -11.13
N THR A 12 69.13 -9.32 -10.45
CA THR A 12 68.47 -8.41 -9.47
C THR A 12 67.45 -7.49 -10.15
N LEU A 13 67.77 -6.97 -11.32
CA LEU A 13 66.89 -6.09 -12.09
C LEU A 13 65.64 -6.84 -12.58
N VAL A 14 65.78 -8.10 -13.02
CA VAL A 14 64.66 -8.97 -13.41
C VAL A 14 63.76 -9.27 -12.21
N MET A 15 64.34 -9.58 -11.04
CA MET A 15 63.55 -9.84 -9.84
C MET A 15 62.77 -8.59 -9.39
N LEU A 16 63.33 -7.40 -9.47
CA LEU A 16 62.65 -6.15 -9.17
C LEU A 16 61.50 -5.87 -10.15
N LEU A 17 61.70 -6.15 -11.45
CA LEU A 17 60.61 -6.01 -12.45
C LEU A 17 59.47 -6.98 -12.21
N ILE A 18 59.76 -8.23 -11.88
CA ILE A 18 58.72 -9.23 -11.55
C ILE A 18 57.98 -8.79 -10.27
N GLY A 19 58.70 -8.39 -9.24
CA GLY A 19 58.08 -7.87 -8.00
C GLY A 19 57.16 -6.67 -8.23
N TRP A 20 57.59 -5.73 -9.09
CA TRP A 20 56.79 -4.61 -9.50
C TRP A 20 55.50 -5.02 -10.26
N GLN A 21 55.61 -5.96 -11.19
CA GLN A 21 54.46 -6.48 -11.93
C GLN A 21 53.45 -7.19 -11.02
N ILE A 22 53.92 -8.01 -10.08
CA ILE A 22 53.05 -8.66 -9.10
C ILE A 22 52.34 -7.63 -8.22
N TYR A 23 53.09 -6.62 -7.74
CA TYR A 23 52.50 -5.56 -6.92
C TYR A 23 51.43 -4.74 -7.67
N THR A 24 51.70 -4.35 -8.91
CA THR A 24 50.72 -3.61 -9.73
C THR A 24 49.49 -4.45 -10.04
N PHE A 25 49.66 -5.77 -10.30
CA PHE A 25 48.54 -6.68 -10.51
C PHE A 25 47.66 -6.79 -9.27
N ILE A 26 48.22 -6.96 -8.08
CA ILE A 26 47.46 -7.03 -6.82
C ILE A 26 46.70 -5.70 -6.55
N GLN A 27 47.34 -4.57 -6.82
CA GLN A 27 46.68 -3.26 -6.67
C GLN A 27 45.54 -3.09 -7.66
N TRP A 28 45.72 -3.51 -8.89
CA TRP A 28 44.70 -3.47 -9.93
C TRP A 28 43.49 -4.37 -9.57
N GLU A 29 43.74 -5.59 -9.11
CA GLU A 29 42.70 -6.53 -8.66
C GLU A 29 41.85 -5.93 -7.54
N LYS A 30 42.48 -5.38 -6.48
CA LYS A 30 41.78 -4.70 -5.39
C LYS A 30 40.93 -3.51 -5.86
N GLU A 31 41.42 -2.76 -6.84
CA GLU A 31 40.67 -1.62 -7.36
C GLU A 31 39.47 -2.06 -8.22
N VAL A 32 39.64 -3.13 -9.00
CA VAL A 32 38.56 -3.76 -9.78
C VAL A 32 37.48 -4.27 -8.85
N ASP A 33 37.83 -5.04 -7.81
CA ASP A 33 36.92 -5.57 -6.82
C ASP A 33 36.12 -4.46 -6.13
N ARG A 34 36.80 -3.39 -5.70
CA ARG A 34 36.15 -2.25 -5.08
C ARG A 34 35.17 -1.54 -6.03
N LYS A 35 35.50 -1.42 -7.32
CA LYS A 35 34.62 -0.82 -8.33
C LYS A 35 33.42 -1.73 -8.62
N LEU A 36 33.64 -3.04 -8.66
CA LEU A 36 32.60 -4.03 -8.87
C LEU A 36 31.60 -4.04 -7.70
N GLU A 37 32.11 -4.05 -6.47
CA GLU A 37 31.30 -4.01 -5.25
C GLU A 37 30.41 -2.74 -5.20
N LYS A 38 30.99 -1.57 -5.52
CA LYS A 38 30.22 -0.32 -5.60
C LYS A 38 29.11 -0.38 -6.65
N ARG A 39 29.39 -0.92 -7.84
CA ARG A 39 28.39 -1.06 -8.90
C ARG A 39 27.30 -2.04 -8.50
N MET A 40 27.65 -3.16 -7.88
CA MET A 40 26.70 -4.15 -7.41
C MET A 40 25.78 -3.60 -6.33
N LYS A 41 26.33 -2.81 -5.38
CA LYS A 41 25.53 -2.13 -4.37
C LYS A 41 24.53 -1.14 -4.98
N LEU A 42 24.96 -0.29 -5.91
CA LEU A 42 24.09 0.63 -6.64
C LEU A 42 22.98 -0.11 -7.42
N PHE A 43 23.31 -1.21 -8.06
CA PHE A 43 22.35 -2.04 -8.76
C PHE A 43 21.30 -2.63 -7.79
N MET A 44 21.74 -3.18 -6.67
CA MET A 44 20.84 -3.73 -5.64
C MET A 44 19.94 -2.66 -5.01
N ASP A 45 20.46 -1.46 -4.78
CA ASP A 45 19.67 -0.35 -4.23
C ASP A 45 18.60 0.13 -5.22
N ASN A 46 18.94 0.22 -6.52
CA ASN A 46 17.97 0.53 -7.56
C ASN A 46 16.90 -0.57 -7.71
N TYR A 47 17.32 -1.83 -7.73
CA TYR A 47 16.39 -2.97 -7.80
C TYR A 47 15.41 -2.98 -6.63
N ARG A 48 15.86 -2.69 -5.40
CA ARG A 48 14.97 -2.56 -4.24
C ARG A 48 13.96 -1.43 -4.40
N LYS A 49 14.37 -0.27 -4.94
CA LYS A 49 13.46 0.84 -5.21
C LYS A 49 12.37 0.45 -6.22
N ASP A 50 12.78 -0.18 -7.32
CA ASP A 50 11.86 -0.63 -8.36
C ASP A 50 10.86 -1.66 -7.81
N GLN A 51 11.32 -2.61 -6.97
CA GLN A 51 10.43 -3.57 -6.30
C GLN A 51 9.42 -2.87 -5.37
N MET A 52 9.86 -1.88 -4.57
CA MET A 52 8.95 -1.13 -3.71
C MET A 52 7.90 -0.35 -4.51
N GLU A 53 8.24 0.18 -5.67
CA GLU A 53 7.28 0.87 -6.55
C GLU A 53 6.26 -0.11 -7.14
N VAL A 54 6.71 -1.27 -7.60
CA VAL A 54 5.84 -2.34 -8.10
C VAL A 54 4.87 -2.81 -7.01
N ASP A 55 5.35 -3.02 -5.78
CA ASP A 55 4.51 -3.42 -4.64
C ASP A 55 3.48 -2.34 -4.30
N LYS A 56 3.85 -1.07 -4.36
CA LYS A 56 2.90 0.04 -4.17
C LYS A 56 1.82 0.05 -5.25
N ILE A 57 2.19 -0.14 -6.52
CA ILE A 57 1.24 -0.19 -7.63
C ILE A 57 0.28 -1.38 -7.46
N HIS A 58 0.77 -2.56 -7.08
CA HIS A 58 -0.06 -3.73 -6.80
C HIS A 58 -1.03 -3.48 -5.64
N THR A 59 -0.55 -2.88 -4.56
CA THR A 59 -1.38 -2.53 -3.41
C THR A 59 -2.48 -1.55 -3.79
N LEU A 60 -2.16 -0.50 -4.55
CA LEU A 60 -3.13 0.48 -5.04
C LEU A 60 -4.16 -0.14 -5.98
N LYS A 61 -3.72 -1.01 -6.89
CA LYS A 61 -4.61 -1.72 -7.82
C LYS A 61 -5.58 -2.64 -7.08
N ASN A 62 -5.09 -3.43 -6.14
CA ASN A 62 -5.93 -4.32 -5.33
C ASN A 62 -6.95 -3.54 -4.50
N ARG A 63 -6.54 -2.39 -3.97
CA ARG A 63 -7.41 -1.50 -3.21
C ARG A 63 -8.51 -0.90 -4.08
N LEU A 64 -8.19 -0.41 -5.28
CA LEU A 64 -9.19 0.09 -6.23
C LEU A 64 -10.22 -0.98 -6.58
N LEU A 65 -9.76 -2.21 -6.85
CA LEU A 65 -10.64 -3.34 -7.13
C LEU A 65 -11.56 -3.68 -5.96
N LEU A 66 -11.05 -3.61 -4.72
CA LEU A 66 -11.85 -3.85 -3.51
C LEU A 66 -12.96 -2.80 -3.37
N VAL A 67 -12.65 -1.54 -3.56
CA VAL A 67 -13.62 -0.45 -3.47
C VAL A 67 -14.70 -0.56 -4.54
N ASP A 68 -14.31 -0.85 -5.78
CA ASP A 68 -15.25 -1.07 -6.87
C ASP A 68 -16.17 -2.26 -6.57
N LEU A 69 -15.63 -3.34 -6.02
CA LEU A 69 -16.40 -4.51 -5.60
C LEU A 69 -17.41 -4.16 -4.50
N LEU A 70 -16.99 -3.41 -3.48
CA LEU A 70 -17.89 -2.97 -2.40
C LEU A 70 -19.00 -2.06 -2.93
N GLY A 71 -18.71 -1.16 -3.85
CA GLY A 71 -19.71 -0.34 -4.53
C GLY A 71 -20.72 -1.17 -5.34
N LEU A 72 -20.24 -2.17 -6.08
CA LEU A 72 -21.10 -3.08 -6.83
C LEU A 72 -21.96 -3.96 -5.89
N MET A 73 -21.41 -4.42 -4.78
CA MET A 73 -22.17 -5.16 -3.76
C MET A 73 -23.28 -4.29 -3.18
N TYR A 74 -22.98 -3.04 -2.82
CA TYR A 74 -24.00 -2.10 -2.37
C TYR A 74 -25.13 -1.96 -3.40
N LEU A 75 -24.81 -1.67 -4.65
CA LEU A 75 -25.81 -1.49 -5.72
C LEU A 75 -26.68 -2.75 -5.90
N LYS A 76 -26.04 -3.94 -5.92
CA LYS A 76 -26.75 -5.22 -6.05
C LYS A 76 -27.75 -5.42 -4.92
N PHE A 77 -27.33 -5.25 -3.67
CA PHE A 77 -28.21 -5.48 -2.51
C PHE A 77 -29.23 -4.36 -2.33
N TYR A 78 -28.87 -3.12 -2.69
CA TYR A 78 -29.81 -2.02 -2.72
C TYR A 78 -30.97 -2.27 -3.71
N HIS A 79 -30.68 -2.71 -4.92
CA HIS A 79 -31.70 -3.05 -5.92
C HIS A 79 -32.53 -4.28 -5.56
N SER A 80 -31.95 -5.24 -4.85
CA SER A 80 -32.69 -6.41 -4.36
C SER A 80 -33.50 -6.15 -3.09
N ARG A 81 -33.44 -4.93 -2.54
CA ARG A 81 -34.07 -4.53 -1.27
C ARG A 81 -33.62 -5.37 -0.07
N ASP A 82 -32.43 -5.90 -0.14
CA ASP A 82 -31.82 -6.63 0.97
C ASP A 82 -31.16 -5.64 1.96
N SER A 83 -31.96 -5.23 2.95
CA SER A 83 -31.53 -4.23 3.96
C SER A 83 -30.27 -4.64 4.70
N ARG A 84 -30.15 -5.93 5.05
CA ARG A 84 -29.03 -6.45 5.83
C ARG A 84 -27.71 -6.30 5.08
N PHE A 85 -27.66 -6.85 3.86
CA PHE A 85 -26.44 -6.81 3.06
C PHE A 85 -26.14 -5.43 2.50
N THR A 86 -27.15 -4.60 2.27
CA THR A 86 -26.97 -3.19 1.88
C THR A 86 -26.22 -2.42 2.97
N ILE A 87 -26.67 -2.52 4.25
CA ILE A 87 -26.01 -1.86 5.37
C ILE A 87 -24.63 -2.43 5.62
N LEU A 88 -24.46 -3.76 5.58
CA LEU A 88 -23.12 -4.37 5.72
C LEU A 88 -22.14 -3.88 4.65
N SER A 89 -22.60 -3.70 3.41
CA SER A 89 -21.76 -3.13 2.35
C SER A 89 -21.27 -1.72 2.70
N ILE A 90 -22.14 -0.88 3.30
CA ILE A 90 -21.74 0.47 3.75
C ILE A 90 -20.75 0.37 4.92
N VAL A 91 -20.95 -0.54 5.87
CA VAL A 91 -20.01 -0.74 6.98
C VAL A 91 -18.62 -1.10 6.46
N TYR A 92 -18.53 -2.05 5.55
CA TYR A 92 -17.24 -2.45 4.96
C TYR A 92 -16.61 -1.31 4.16
N PHE A 93 -17.40 -0.56 3.41
CA PHE A 93 -16.92 0.59 2.65
C PHE A 93 -16.42 1.71 3.57
N ALA A 94 -17.14 2.03 4.65
CA ALA A 94 -16.73 3.01 5.65
C ALA A 94 -15.41 2.58 6.35
N ASN A 95 -15.28 1.31 6.72
CA ASN A 95 -14.06 0.79 7.33
C ASN A 95 -12.87 0.87 6.38
N ASP A 96 -13.04 0.56 5.09
CA ASP A 96 -11.97 0.74 4.09
C ASP A 96 -11.52 2.20 3.99
N ILE A 97 -12.45 3.15 4.03
CA ILE A 97 -12.14 4.59 4.05
C ILE A 97 -11.32 4.97 5.30
N ILE A 98 -11.71 4.46 6.47
CA ILE A 98 -11.04 4.73 7.75
C ILE A 98 -9.61 4.17 7.74
N ASP A 99 -9.45 2.91 7.37
CA ASP A 99 -8.16 2.21 7.33
C ASP A 99 -7.18 2.88 6.38
N ASN A 100 -7.70 3.42 5.30
CA ASN A 100 -6.90 4.07 4.26
C ASN A 100 -6.83 5.59 4.40
N LYS A 101 -7.53 6.19 5.37
CA LYS A 101 -7.63 7.65 5.59
C LYS A 101 -8.08 8.43 4.35
N ASP A 102 -9.01 7.86 3.58
CA ASP A 102 -9.47 8.38 2.30
C ASP A 102 -10.65 9.35 2.48
N ARG A 103 -10.33 10.60 2.82
CA ARG A 103 -11.33 11.65 3.10
C ARG A 103 -12.25 11.95 1.92
N GLU A 104 -11.74 11.85 0.70
CA GLU A 104 -12.50 12.19 -0.51
C GLU A 104 -13.72 11.27 -0.71
N ARG A 105 -13.68 10.06 -0.17
CA ARG A 105 -14.75 9.07 -0.31
C ARG A 105 -15.79 9.10 0.79
N VAL A 106 -15.61 9.88 1.85
CA VAL A 106 -16.61 10.03 2.92
C VAL A 106 -17.96 10.46 2.35
N LYS A 107 -17.95 11.35 1.35
CA LYS A 107 -19.15 11.80 0.65
C LYS A 107 -19.91 10.67 -0.09
N GLN A 108 -19.20 9.62 -0.51
CA GLN A 108 -19.86 8.44 -1.12
C GLN A 108 -20.66 7.67 -0.08
N VAL A 109 -20.14 7.49 1.14
CA VAL A 109 -20.89 6.90 2.26
C VAL A 109 -22.14 7.71 2.58
N GLN A 110 -22.01 9.03 2.63
CA GLN A 110 -23.16 9.92 2.84
C GLN A 110 -24.24 9.70 1.78
N ASN A 111 -23.87 9.66 0.50
CA ASN A 111 -24.82 9.42 -0.59
C ASN A 111 -25.49 8.05 -0.50
N MET A 112 -24.76 7.01 -0.10
CA MET A 112 -25.30 5.67 0.11
C MET A 112 -26.32 5.64 1.25
N LEU A 113 -26.01 6.30 2.38
CA LEU A 113 -26.92 6.41 3.53
C LEU A 113 -28.17 7.24 3.19
N GLN A 114 -28.00 8.36 2.49
CA GLN A 114 -29.12 9.19 2.03
C GLN A 114 -30.08 8.39 1.15
N SER A 115 -29.54 7.61 0.22
CA SER A 115 -30.35 6.73 -0.65
C SER A 115 -31.18 5.72 0.15
N ILE A 116 -30.64 5.20 1.26
CA ILE A 116 -31.41 4.30 2.14
C ILE A 116 -32.50 5.07 2.88
N VAL A 117 -32.20 6.25 3.41
CA VAL A 117 -33.19 7.08 4.13
C VAL A 117 -34.36 7.46 3.23
N ASP A 118 -34.08 7.83 1.98
CA ASP A 118 -35.09 8.24 1.00
C ASP A 118 -36.04 7.09 0.62
N HIS A 119 -35.57 5.85 0.66
CA HIS A 119 -36.34 4.65 0.27
C HIS A 119 -36.58 3.71 1.47
N LEU A 120 -36.48 4.21 2.69
CA LEU A 120 -36.53 3.40 3.90
C LEU A 120 -37.75 2.46 3.99
N PRO A 121 -38.99 2.86 3.60
CA PRO A 121 -40.16 1.96 3.63
C PRO A 121 -39.99 0.69 2.78
N GLU A 122 -39.13 0.76 1.76
CA GLU A 122 -38.89 -0.38 0.87
C GLU A 122 -37.91 -1.40 1.44
N PHE A 123 -37.16 -1.00 2.48
CA PHE A 123 -36.16 -1.81 3.17
C PHE A 123 -36.65 -2.41 4.51
N LEU A 124 -37.85 -2.07 4.96
CA LEU A 124 -38.38 -2.54 6.24
C LEU A 124 -39.01 -3.96 6.13
N PRO A 125 -38.93 -4.76 7.20
CA PRO A 125 -38.41 -4.44 8.53
C PRO A 125 -36.92 -4.63 8.69
N PHE A 126 -36.25 -3.63 9.26
CA PHE A 126 -34.84 -3.73 9.68
C PHE A 126 -34.72 -4.51 11.01
N ASN A 127 -34.81 -5.79 10.97
CA ASN A 127 -34.83 -6.62 12.19
C ASN A 127 -33.44 -6.98 12.72
N ASN A 128 -32.43 -6.11 12.53
CA ASN A 128 -31.05 -6.44 12.90
C ASN A 128 -30.35 -5.29 13.63
N ALA A 129 -30.67 -5.12 14.93
CA ALA A 129 -30.09 -4.12 15.80
C ALA A 129 -28.53 -4.16 15.81
N GLU A 130 -27.95 -5.37 15.75
CA GLU A 130 -26.49 -5.54 15.74
C GLU A 130 -25.83 -4.89 14.53
N ILE A 131 -26.44 -4.99 13.35
CA ILE A 131 -25.87 -4.39 12.12
C ILE A 131 -25.98 -2.88 12.16
N ILE A 132 -27.06 -2.34 12.71
CA ILE A 132 -27.22 -0.89 12.89
C ILE A 132 -26.19 -0.37 13.90
N GLU A 133 -25.89 -1.10 14.96
CA GLU A 133 -24.87 -0.74 15.94
C GLU A 133 -23.46 -0.76 15.32
N ARG A 134 -23.17 -1.75 14.50
CA ARG A 134 -21.90 -1.81 13.72
C ARG A 134 -21.79 -0.62 12.77
N LEU A 135 -22.86 -0.28 12.06
CA LEU A 135 -22.91 0.88 11.19
C LEU A 135 -22.63 2.18 11.99
N GLU A 136 -23.33 2.37 13.11
CA GLU A 136 -23.16 3.54 13.98
C GLU A 136 -21.70 3.65 14.47
N THR A 137 -21.08 2.53 14.86
CA THR A 137 -19.69 2.50 15.31
C THR A 137 -18.70 2.88 14.19
N SER A 138 -18.88 2.33 12.99
CA SER A 138 -18.03 2.67 11.83
C SER A 138 -18.20 4.16 11.45
N ILE A 139 -19.42 4.68 11.46
CA ILE A 139 -19.67 6.09 11.12
C ILE A 139 -19.11 7.03 12.20
N LYS A 140 -19.17 6.69 13.49
CA LYS A 140 -18.51 7.46 14.55
C LYS A 140 -17.00 7.56 14.33
N SER A 141 -16.36 6.48 13.88
CA SER A 141 -14.95 6.51 13.52
C SER A 141 -14.68 7.36 12.26
N LEU A 142 -15.62 7.38 11.32
CA LEU A 142 -15.54 8.23 10.13
C LEU A 142 -15.62 9.73 10.48
N CYS A 143 -16.39 10.12 11.52
CA CYS A 143 -16.43 11.50 12.02
C CYS A 143 -15.08 12.02 12.54
N GLN A 144 -14.18 11.11 12.96
CA GLN A 144 -12.82 11.49 13.37
C GLN A 144 -11.91 11.78 12.17
N LEU A 145 -12.28 11.29 11.00
CA LEU A 145 -11.52 11.46 9.78
C LEU A 145 -11.89 12.73 9.02
N ASP A 146 -13.19 13.06 8.98
CA ASP A 146 -13.73 14.18 8.20
C ASP A 146 -15.04 14.70 8.81
N ASP A 147 -15.27 16.03 8.77
CA ASP A 147 -16.44 16.68 9.32
C ASP A 147 -17.75 16.26 8.63
N SER A 148 -17.71 15.84 7.37
CA SER A 148 -18.87 15.27 6.66
C SER A 148 -19.34 13.93 7.25
N GLY A 149 -18.53 13.28 8.09
CA GLY A 149 -18.93 12.12 8.88
C GLY A 149 -20.08 12.41 9.85
N PHE A 150 -20.21 13.65 10.37
CA PHE A 150 -21.34 14.02 11.23
C PHE A 150 -22.68 13.98 10.49
N GLN A 151 -22.71 14.35 9.21
CA GLN A 151 -23.92 14.22 8.38
C GLN A 151 -24.27 12.73 8.17
N CYS A 152 -23.28 11.88 8.01
CA CYS A 152 -23.51 10.43 7.96
C CYS A 152 -24.12 9.91 9.29
N LEU A 153 -23.66 10.41 10.42
CA LEU A 153 -24.17 10.01 11.74
C LEU A 153 -25.64 10.38 11.92
N ASP A 154 -26.05 11.55 11.45
CA ASP A 154 -27.45 11.99 11.50
C ASP A 154 -28.34 11.10 10.62
N LEU A 155 -27.86 10.69 9.45
CA LEU A 155 -28.57 9.73 8.59
C LEU A 155 -28.72 8.36 9.26
N VAL A 156 -27.68 7.87 9.94
CA VAL A 156 -27.75 6.61 10.70
C VAL A 156 -28.78 6.69 11.83
N ARG A 157 -28.87 7.82 12.53
CA ARG A 157 -29.90 8.03 13.55
C ARG A 157 -31.31 7.96 12.97
N GLN A 158 -31.55 8.60 11.82
CA GLN A 158 -32.86 8.53 11.13
C GLN A 158 -33.20 7.10 10.74
N ILE A 159 -32.23 6.31 10.23
CA ILE A 159 -32.43 4.88 9.92
C ILE A 159 -32.82 4.12 11.19
N LYS A 160 -32.12 4.36 12.30
CA LYS A 160 -32.34 3.69 13.58
C LYS A 160 -33.73 3.99 14.16
N GLU A 161 -34.11 5.25 14.19
CA GLU A 161 -35.41 5.70 14.72
C GLU A 161 -36.59 5.11 13.94
N ARG A 162 -36.51 5.15 12.60
CA ARG A 162 -37.55 4.57 11.74
C ARG A 162 -37.59 3.05 11.69
N SER A 163 -36.49 2.40 12.03
CA SER A 163 -36.42 0.93 12.10
C SER A 163 -37.08 0.35 13.38
N GLN A 164 -37.33 1.22 14.38
CA GLN A 164 -37.97 0.84 15.64
C GLN A 164 -39.49 1.10 15.67
N GLN A 165 -40.02 1.77 14.65
CA GLN A 165 -41.45 2.00 14.43
C GLN A 165 -42.08 0.87 13.64
#